data_40efa141162301b162a025bd528ea952
#
_entry.id   40efa141162301b162a025bd528ea952
#
_cell.length_a   1.000
_cell.length_b   1.000
_cell.length_c   1.000
_cell.angle_alpha   90.00
_cell.angle_beta   90.00
_cell.angle_gamma   90.00
#
_symmetry.space_group_name_H-M   'P 1'
#
loop_
_entity.id
_entity.type
_entity.pdbx_description
1 polymer ?
#
loop_
_entity_poly.entity_id
_entity_poly.type
_entity_poly.pdbx_seq_one_letter_code
_entity_poly.pdbx_strand_id
1 'polypeptide(L)'
;WAALAVLGLAGCVVVPLEQPVGTGVPQMPTAGPAPATPSGARASANAFIQVISRMEPAVERECLQRRTQPINCDFQFVVDDRAGLEPNAYQTIDSTGRPIIGFTLSLIGEARNVDELAFVVGHEASHHILGHINRKSSAATMGSVILGGLISASGGSVETIQTAQNVGAQFGARLYSKDWELEADYLGAIITLNAGYNPEHGAQFFARIPDPGDKVLGTHPSNAARMAQVARAVADYR
;
A
#
# COMPACT_ATOMS: atom_id res chain seq x y z
N TRP A 1 -4.84 -21.78 -61.63
CA TRP A 1 -5.85 -21.71 -60.56
C TRP A 1 -5.11 -21.41 -59.25
N ALA A 2 -5.13 -20.12 -58.85
CA ALA A 2 -4.55 -19.61 -57.64
C ALA A 2 -5.60 -19.65 -56.54
N ALA A 3 -5.29 -20.25 -55.41
CA ALA A 3 -6.13 -20.16 -54.18
C ALA A 3 -5.48 -19.14 -53.25
N LEU A 4 -6.17 -18.03 -53.02
CA LEU A 4 -5.86 -17.05 -52.01
C LEU A 4 -6.28 -17.60 -50.63
N ALA A 5 -5.32 -17.76 -49.70
CA ALA A 5 -5.61 -18.00 -48.31
C ALA A 5 -5.81 -16.67 -47.58
N VAL A 6 -7.02 -16.42 -47.09
CA VAL A 6 -7.36 -15.28 -46.23
C VAL A 6 -6.97 -15.63 -44.80
N LEU A 7 -5.98 -14.97 -44.23
CA LEU A 7 -5.66 -15.01 -42.81
C LEU A 7 -6.66 -14.14 -42.04
N GLY A 8 -7.57 -14.77 -41.30
CA GLY A 8 -8.44 -14.11 -40.37
C GLY A 8 -7.68 -13.69 -39.11
N LEU A 9 -7.60 -12.39 -38.84
CA LEU A 9 -7.16 -11.82 -37.56
C LEU A 9 -8.24 -12.10 -36.50
N ALA A 10 -7.98 -13.01 -35.59
CA ALA A 10 -8.81 -13.19 -34.38
C ALA A 10 -8.53 -12.06 -33.41
N GLY A 11 -9.41 -11.05 -33.38
CA GLY A 11 -9.41 -10.02 -32.38
C GLY A 11 -9.83 -10.60 -31.01
N CYS A 12 -9.01 -10.37 -29.98
CA CYS A 12 -9.38 -10.69 -28.61
C CYS A 12 -10.53 -9.77 -28.16
N VAL A 13 -11.73 -10.32 -28.07
CA VAL A 13 -12.86 -9.66 -27.42
C VAL A 13 -12.69 -9.86 -25.92
N VAL A 14 -12.41 -8.77 -25.21
CA VAL A 14 -12.49 -8.72 -23.75
C VAL A 14 -13.96 -8.67 -23.38
N VAL A 15 -14.52 -9.77 -22.88
CA VAL A 15 -15.87 -9.82 -22.33
C VAL A 15 -15.83 -9.26 -20.91
N PRO A 16 -16.59 -8.18 -20.57
CA PRO A 16 -16.73 -7.74 -19.18
C PRO A 16 -17.47 -8.82 -18.38
N LEU A 17 -16.94 -9.22 -17.25
CA LEU A 17 -17.64 -10.05 -16.27
C LEU A 17 -18.82 -9.24 -15.73
N GLU A 18 -20.04 -9.61 -16.14
CA GLU A 18 -21.28 -9.13 -15.51
C GLU A 18 -21.29 -9.57 -14.05
N GLN A 19 -21.33 -8.58 -13.15
CA GLN A 19 -21.54 -8.82 -11.73
C GLN A 19 -23.00 -9.23 -11.50
N PRO A 20 -23.29 -10.22 -10.63
CA PRO A 20 -24.67 -10.56 -10.30
C PRO A 20 -25.34 -9.36 -9.60
N VAL A 21 -26.51 -8.98 -10.11
CA VAL A 21 -27.37 -7.94 -9.55
C VAL A 21 -27.81 -8.38 -8.15
N GLY A 22 -27.14 -7.88 -7.12
CA GLY A 22 -27.54 -8.04 -5.73
C GLY A 22 -28.76 -7.14 -5.45
N THR A 23 -29.79 -7.73 -4.88
CA THR A 23 -30.98 -7.04 -4.38
C THR A 23 -30.58 -6.00 -3.34
N GLY A 24 -30.53 -4.74 -3.76
CA GLY A 24 -30.11 -3.62 -2.92
C GLY A 24 -31.15 -3.33 -1.84
N VAL A 25 -30.73 -3.44 -0.58
CA VAL A 25 -31.29 -2.67 0.51
C VAL A 25 -30.86 -1.20 0.29
N PRO A 26 -31.77 -0.20 0.35
CA PRO A 26 -31.36 1.20 0.20
C PRO A 26 -30.40 1.58 1.34
N GLN A 27 -29.13 1.70 1.05
CA GLN A 27 -28.16 2.34 1.95
C GLN A 27 -28.48 3.83 1.95
N MET A 28 -28.82 4.36 3.14
CA MET A 28 -28.84 5.80 3.34
C MET A 28 -27.45 6.36 2.99
N PRO A 29 -27.37 7.47 2.22
CA PRO A 29 -26.10 8.09 1.96
C PRO A 29 -25.46 8.50 3.29
N THR A 30 -24.36 7.87 3.66
CA THR A 30 -23.48 8.39 4.70
C THR A 30 -23.00 9.72 4.18
N ALA A 31 -23.29 10.80 4.91
CA ALA A 31 -22.79 12.13 4.57
C ALA A 31 -21.27 12.04 4.47
N GLY A 32 -20.73 12.24 3.27
CA GLY A 32 -19.30 12.36 3.07
C GLY A 32 -18.74 13.50 3.93
N PRO A 33 -17.44 13.49 4.22
CA PRO A 33 -16.83 14.58 4.98
C PRO A 33 -17.20 15.92 4.35
N ALA A 34 -17.58 16.88 5.19
CA ALA A 34 -17.94 18.21 4.73
C ALA A 34 -16.77 18.82 3.93
N PRO A 35 -17.04 19.48 2.78
CA PRO A 35 -15.98 20.09 1.99
C PRO A 35 -15.16 21.04 2.87
N ALA A 36 -13.83 20.87 2.85
CA ALA A 36 -12.92 21.72 3.62
C ALA A 36 -13.10 23.19 3.22
N THR A 37 -13.16 24.08 4.20
CA THR A 37 -13.14 25.51 3.91
C THR A 37 -11.81 25.90 3.27
N PRO A 38 -11.74 26.93 2.40
CA PRO A 38 -10.47 27.34 1.78
C PRO A 38 -9.34 27.64 2.80
N SER A 39 -9.67 28.13 3.99
CA SER A 39 -8.73 28.34 5.10
C SER A 39 -8.26 27.01 5.70
N GLY A 40 -9.14 26.03 5.85
CA GLY A 40 -8.80 24.69 6.34
C GLY A 40 -7.87 23.94 5.36
N ALA A 41 -8.19 23.98 4.07
CA ALA A 41 -7.37 23.36 3.04
C ALA A 41 -5.94 23.93 2.99
N ARG A 42 -5.81 25.27 3.14
CA ARG A 42 -4.49 25.93 3.20
C ARG A 42 -3.73 25.52 4.46
N ALA A 43 -4.40 25.41 5.61
CA ALA A 43 -3.77 24.98 6.86
C ALA A 43 -3.25 23.52 6.74
N SER A 44 -4.04 22.60 6.16
CA SER A 44 -3.64 21.22 5.91
C SER A 44 -2.44 21.15 4.96
N ALA A 45 -2.45 21.92 3.87
CA ALA A 45 -1.33 21.97 2.93
C ALA A 45 -0.04 22.48 3.59
N ASN A 46 -0.11 23.53 4.40
CA ASN A 46 1.04 24.06 5.14
C ASN A 46 1.56 23.05 6.17
N ALA A 47 0.67 22.38 6.89
CA ALA A 47 1.05 21.32 7.83
C ALA A 47 1.76 20.18 7.11
N PHE A 48 1.24 19.73 5.96
CA PHE A 48 1.87 18.69 5.14
C PHE A 48 3.28 19.09 4.68
N ILE A 49 3.45 20.31 4.12
CA ILE A 49 4.77 20.79 3.69
C ILE A 49 5.77 20.81 4.87
N GLN A 50 5.35 21.28 6.04
CA GLN A 50 6.21 21.28 7.23
C GLN A 50 6.60 19.87 7.69
N VAL A 51 5.64 18.93 7.63
CA VAL A 51 5.90 17.53 7.95
C VAL A 51 6.91 16.93 6.97
N ILE A 52 6.70 17.09 5.66
CA ILE A 52 7.62 16.54 4.65
C ILE A 52 9.03 17.12 4.83
N SER A 53 9.17 18.44 4.98
CA SER A 53 10.48 19.09 5.16
C SER A 53 11.29 18.53 6.35
N ARG A 54 10.62 17.96 7.35
CA ARG A 54 11.25 17.38 8.53
C ARG A 54 11.41 15.86 8.42
N MET A 55 10.46 15.18 7.80
CA MET A 55 10.46 13.73 7.63
C MET A 55 11.45 13.28 6.56
N GLU A 56 11.56 13.99 5.43
CA GLU A 56 12.45 13.62 4.32
C GLU A 56 13.88 13.33 4.78
N PRO A 57 14.61 14.24 5.45
CA PRO A 57 15.97 13.95 5.90
C PRO A 57 16.05 12.84 6.98
N ALA A 58 15.00 12.60 7.74
CA ALA A 58 14.93 11.51 8.70
C ALA A 58 14.76 10.15 7.98
N VAL A 59 13.85 10.08 7.01
CA VAL A 59 13.62 8.91 6.16
C VAL A 59 14.88 8.51 5.41
N GLU A 60 15.56 9.46 4.78
CA GLU A 60 16.78 9.20 4.01
C GLU A 60 17.92 8.70 4.88
N ARG A 61 18.12 9.30 6.07
CA ARG A 61 19.12 8.81 7.04
C ARG A 61 18.83 7.37 7.47
N GLU A 62 17.59 7.06 7.83
CA GLU A 62 17.21 5.70 8.24
C GLU A 62 17.36 4.70 7.09
N CYS A 63 17.03 5.10 5.86
CA CYS A 63 17.26 4.30 4.67
C CYS A 63 18.76 3.98 4.49
N LEU A 64 19.61 4.98 4.52
CA LEU A 64 21.07 4.81 4.38
C LEU A 64 21.68 3.93 5.47
N GLN A 65 21.17 4.00 6.69
CA GLN A 65 21.66 3.23 7.84
C GLN A 65 21.16 1.78 7.84
N ARG A 66 19.92 1.53 7.39
CA ARG A 66 19.26 0.24 7.55
C ARG A 66 19.22 -0.59 6.28
N ARG A 67 19.50 -0.01 5.11
CA ARG A 67 19.51 -0.78 3.87
C ARG A 67 20.51 -1.93 3.92
N THR A 68 20.05 -3.13 3.61
CA THR A 68 20.88 -4.34 3.53
C THR A 68 21.42 -4.59 2.12
N GLN A 69 20.91 -3.85 1.14
CA GLN A 69 21.30 -3.88 -0.28
C GLN A 69 21.41 -2.46 -0.81
N PRO A 70 22.14 -2.23 -1.91
CA PRO A 70 22.23 -0.92 -2.54
C PRO A 70 20.87 -0.53 -3.15
N ILE A 71 20.04 0.17 -2.38
CA ILE A 71 18.79 0.79 -2.82
C ILE A 71 18.97 2.31 -2.87
N ASN A 72 18.17 2.96 -3.72
CA ASN A 72 18.12 4.42 -3.77
C ASN A 72 17.38 4.95 -2.53
N CYS A 73 17.99 5.89 -1.80
CA CYS A 73 17.42 6.52 -0.60
C CYS A 73 17.07 8.00 -0.82
N ASP A 74 17.11 8.49 -2.05
CA ASP A 74 16.66 9.83 -2.45
C ASP A 74 15.14 9.79 -2.68
N PHE A 75 14.36 10.06 -1.63
CA PHE A 75 12.91 9.95 -1.67
C PHE A 75 12.27 11.16 -2.37
N GLN A 76 11.25 10.89 -3.18
CA GLN A 76 10.37 11.90 -3.74
C GLN A 76 8.99 11.83 -3.11
N PHE A 77 8.49 12.96 -2.61
CA PHE A 77 7.15 13.09 -2.06
C PHE A 77 6.25 13.80 -3.05
N VAL A 78 5.10 13.21 -3.37
CA VAL A 78 4.16 13.73 -4.36
C VAL A 78 2.75 13.80 -3.79
N VAL A 79 1.97 14.78 -4.24
CA VAL A 79 0.54 14.87 -3.94
C VAL A 79 -0.24 14.39 -5.15
N ASP A 80 -1.13 13.43 -4.94
CA ASP A 80 -2.08 12.96 -5.93
C ASP A 80 -3.35 13.83 -5.83
N ASP A 81 -3.47 14.76 -6.75
CA ASP A 81 -4.52 15.78 -6.78
C ASP A 81 -5.75 15.36 -7.61
N ARG A 82 -5.81 14.11 -8.05
CA ARG A 82 -6.96 13.58 -8.78
C ARG A 82 -8.21 13.64 -7.91
N ALA A 83 -9.28 14.22 -8.46
CA ALA A 83 -10.54 14.39 -7.72
C ALA A 83 -11.20 13.04 -7.41
N GLY A 84 -11.82 12.94 -6.23
CA GLY A 84 -12.62 11.78 -5.82
C GLY A 84 -11.82 10.56 -5.35
N LEU A 85 -10.52 10.68 -5.17
CA LEU A 85 -9.73 9.62 -4.56
C LEU A 85 -10.03 9.52 -3.06
N GLU A 86 -10.20 8.30 -2.58
CA GLU A 86 -10.29 8.00 -1.16
C GLU A 86 -8.97 8.36 -0.44
N PRO A 87 -9.02 8.64 0.89
CA PRO A 87 -7.83 8.89 1.70
C PRO A 87 -6.84 7.75 1.61
N ASN A 88 -5.67 8.01 1.04
CA ASN A 88 -4.65 7.00 0.82
C ASN A 88 -3.24 7.61 0.75
N ALA A 89 -2.25 6.85 1.20
CA ALA A 89 -0.86 7.02 0.84
C ALA A 89 -0.33 5.74 0.21
N TYR A 90 0.72 5.85 -0.56
CA TYR A 90 1.32 4.69 -1.23
C TYR A 90 2.80 4.91 -1.50
N GLN A 91 3.57 3.81 -1.45
CA GLN A 91 4.96 3.78 -1.87
C GLN A 91 5.08 3.05 -3.22
N THR A 92 5.86 3.63 -4.12
CA THR A 92 6.25 3.03 -5.39
C THR A 92 7.70 3.41 -5.74
N ILE A 93 8.18 2.94 -6.88
CA ILE A 93 9.49 3.32 -7.43
C ILE A 93 9.33 3.76 -8.88
N ASP A 94 10.09 4.74 -9.30
CA ASP A 94 10.12 5.16 -10.71
C ASP A 94 11.01 4.23 -11.56
N SER A 95 11.12 4.53 -12.86
CA SER A 95 11.94 3.75 -13.80
C SER A 95 13.44 3.79 -13.51
N THR A 96 13.91 4.71 -12.68
CA THR A 96 15.32 4.84 -12.24
C THR A 96 15.60 4.14 -10.92
N GLY A 97 14.56 3.59 -10.26
CA GLY A 97 14.66 2.99 -8.93
C GLY A 97 14.55 4.01 -7.79
N ARG A 98 14.16 5.28 -8.07
CA ARG A 98 13.92 6.30 -7.06
C ARG A 98 12.60 6.02 -6.33
N PRO A 99 12.59 5.98 -4.99
CA PRO A 99 11.36 5.79 -4.23
C PRO A 99 10.46 7.02 -4.29
N ILE A 100 9.17 6.79 -4.53
CA ILE A 100 8.13 7.81 -4.53
C ILE A 100 7.13 7.47 -3.44
N ILE A 101 6.80 8.44 -2.60
CA ILE A 101 5.70 8.36 -1.64
C ILE A 101 4.62 9.35 -2.06
N GLY A 102 3.45 8.82 -2.41
CA GLY A 102 2.29 9.60 -2.84
C GLY A 102 1.23 9.73 -1.75
N PHE A 103 0.60 10.90 -1.70
CA PHE A 103 -0.48 11.22 -0.76
C PHE A 103 -1.66 11.79 -1.51
N THR A 104 -2.86 11.26 -1.31
CA THR A 104 -4.07 11.86 -1.85
C THR A 104 -4.42 13.15 -1.09
N LEU A 105 -5.03 14.11 -1.77
CA LEU A 105 -5.52 15.34 -1.14
C LEU A 105 -6.52 15.03 -0.01
N SER A 106 -7.33 13.99 -0.16
CA SER A 106 -8.27 13.54 0.86
C SER A 106 -7.56 13.09 2.13
N LEU A 107 -6.47 12.32 2.05
CA LEU A 107 -5.68 11.94 3.22
C LEU A 107 -5.09 13.17 3.94
N ILE A 108 -4.50 14.10 3.18
CA ILE A 108 -3.93 15.35 3.73
C ILE A 108 -5.01 16.17 4.44
N GLY A 109 -6.23 16.18 3.88
CA GLY A 109 -7.38 16.90 4.47
C GLY A 109 -7.98 16.23 5.70
N GLU A 110 -7.92 14.90 5.80
CA GLU A 110 -8.48 14.12 6.92
C GLU A 110 -7.54 13.96 8.10
N ALA A 111 -6.24 14.16 7.90
CA ALA A 111 -5.28 14.12 8.99
C ALA A 111 -5.63 15.19 10.06
N ARG A 112 -5.77 14.74 11.30
CA ARG A 112 -6.20 15.61 12.43
C ARG A 112 -5.06 16.38 13.08
N ASN A 113 -3.84 15.89 12.88
CA ASN A 113 -2.63 16.48 13.45
C ASN A 113 -1.41 16.10 12.60
N VAL A 114 -0.30 16.77 12.89
CA VAL A 114 0.97 16.57 12.17
C VAL A 114 1.61 15.20 12.44
N ASP A 115 1.34 14.61 13.60
CA ASP A 115 1.91 13.29 13.96
C ASP A 115 1.30 12.19 13.10
N GLU A 116 0.01 12.30 12.72
CA GLU A 116 -0.65 11.36 11.81
C GLU A 116 0.02 11.40 10.43
N LEU A 117 0.24 12.58 9.87
CA LEU A 117 0.94 12.72 8.59
C LEU A 117 2.38 12.19 8.68
N ALA A 118 3.10 12.53 9.75
CA ALA A 118 4.47 12.06 9.96
C ALA A 118 4.56 10.53 10.08
N PHE A 119 3.63 9.92 10.81
CA PHE A 119 3.59 8.47 10.96
C PHE A 119 3.29 7.77 9.63
N VAL A 120 2.35 8.28 8.83
CA VAL A 120 2.08 7.76 7.48
C VAL A 120 3.31 7.87 6.58
N VAL A 121 4.04 9.00 6.59
CA VAL A 121 5.32 9.14 5.87
C VAL A 121 6.31 8.06 6.29
N GLY A 122 6.49 7.87 7.59
CA GLY A 122 7.40 6.86 8.14
C GLY A 122 7.02 5.43 7.74
N HIS A 123 5.72 5.12 7.77
CA HIS A 123 5.18 3.82 7.37
C HIS A 123 5.45 3.52 5.88
N GLU A 124 5.09 4.44 4.99
CA GLU A 124 5.32 4.27 3.54
C GLU A 124 6.81 4.17 3.19
N ALA A 125 7.64 4.98 3.83
CA ALA A 125 9.09 4.90 3.65
C ALA A 125 9.66 3.54 4.10
N SER A 126 9.10 2.97 5.16
CA SER A 126 9.51 1.67 5.69
C SER A 126 9.28 0.54 4.69
N HIS A 127 8.23 0.59 3.89
CA HIS A 127 8.01 -0.38 2.83
C HIS A 127 9.15 -0.42 1.81
N HIS A 128 9.71 0.75 1.45
CA HIS A 128 10.86 0.81 0.57
C HIS A 128 12.14 0.31 1.26
N ILE A 129 12.43 0.81 2.46
CA ILE A 129 13.64 0.48 3.23
C ILE A 129 13.74 -1.03 3.49
N LEU A 130 12.62 -1.65 3.82
CA LEU A 130 12.49 -3.09 4.10
C LEU A 130 12.33 -3.95 2.83
N GLY A 131 12.21 -3.33 1.65
CA GLY A 131 12.11 -4.02 0.36
C GLY A 131 10.79 -4.80 0.17
N HIS A 132 9.69 -4.34 0.76
CA HIS A 132 8.41 -5.06 0.74
C HIS A 132 7.83 -5.24 -0.66
N ILE A 133 8.01 -4.29 -1.59
CA ILE A 133 7.58 -4.44 -2.99
C ILE A 133 8.26 -5.65 -3.64
N ASN A 134 9.57 -5.76 -3.50
CA ASN A 134 10.35 -6.87 -4.07
C ASN A 134 10.00 -8.21 -3.41
N ARG A 135 9.86 -8.21 -2.08
CA ARG A 135 9.43 -9.39 -1.29
C ARG A 135 8.04 -9.87 -1.73
N LYS A 136 7.11 -8.95 -1.93
CA LYS A 136 5.73 -9.24 -2.40
C LYS A 136 5.75 -9.83 -3.81
N SER A 137 6.52 -9.27 -4.73
CA SER A 137 6.69 -9.78 -6.09
C SER A 137 7.31 -11.18 -6.10
N SER A 138 8.35 -11.40 -5.30
CA SER A 138 9.01 -12.72 -5.17
C SER A 138 8.06 -13.78 -4.59
N ALA A 139 7.28 -13.43 -3.56
CA ALA A 139 6.30 -14.31 -2.95
C ALA A 139 5.16 -14.66 -3.93
N ALA A 140 4.70 -13.69 -4.73
CA ALA A 140 3.73 -13.93 -5.81
C ALA A 140 4.28 -14.90 -6.86
N THR A 141 5.52 -14.69 -7.32
CA THR A 141 6.17 -15.56 -8.30
C THR A 141 6.31 -16.99 -7.75
N MET A 142 6.77 -17.13 -6.51
CA MET A 142 6.91 -18.44 -5.87
C MET A 142 5.56 -19.17 -5.76
N GLY A 143 4.52 -18.49 -5.33
CA GLY A 143 3.15 -19.04 -5.25
C GLY A 143 2.64 -19.50 -6.62
N SER A 144 2.88 -18.70 -7.66
CA SER A 144 2.53 -19.03 -9.04
C SER A 144 3.25 -20.31 -9.51
N VAL A 145 4.57 -20.40 -9.31
CA VAL A 145 5.37 -21.56 -9.73
C VAL A 145 4.94 -22.82 -8.99
N ILE A 146 4.73 -22.75 -7.68
CA ILE A 146 4.34 -23.91 -6.87
C ILE A 146 2.98 -24.44 -7.32
N LEU A 147 1.95 -23.59 -7.36
CA LEU A 147 0.59 -24.05 -7.65
C LEU A 147 0.43 -24.44 -9.13
N GLY A 148 1.01 -23.69 -10.05
CA GLY A 148 1.04 -24.04 -11.47
C GLY A 148 1.79 -25.35 -11.73
N GLY A 149 2.92 -25.57 -11.04
CA GLY A 149 3.71 -26.79 -11.13
C GLY A 149 2.94 -28.02 -10.62
N LEU A 150 2.23 -27.92 -9.51
CA LEU A 150 1.40 -29.02 -8.98
C LEU A 150 0.28 -29.41 -9.97
N ILE A 151 -0.42 -28.46 -10.56
CA ILE A 151 -1.47 -28.73 -11.53
C ILE A 151 -0.88 -29.29 -12.84
N SER A 152 0.27 -28.79 -13.29
CA SER A 152 0.98 -29.34 -14.45
C SER A 152 1.40 -30.80 -14.23
N ALA A 153 1.98 -31.11 -13.06
CA ALA A 153 2.39 -32.46 -12.70
C ALA A 153 1.21 -33.47 -12.59
N SER A 154 0.01 -32.96 -12.29
CA SER A 154 -1.23 -33.76 -12.25
C SER A 154 -1.92 -33.91 -13.61
N GLY A 155 -1.31 -33.42 -14.70
CA GLY A 155 -1.86 -33.54 -16.06
C GLY A 155 -2.91 -32.50 -16.40
N GLY A 156 -2.94 -31.35 -15.69
CA GLY A 156 -3.87 -30.26 -15.96
C GLY A 156 -3.71 -29.64 -17.34
N SER A 157 -4.79 -29.13 -17.92
CA SER A 157 -4.75 -28.38 -19.17
C SER A 157 -4.00 -27.05 -19.02
N VAL A 158 -3.55 -26.47 -20.14
CA VAL A 158 -2.87 -25.15 -20.13
C VAL A 158 -3.71 -24.08 -19.41
N GLU A 159 -5.02 -24.08 -19.61
CA GLU A 159 -5.94 -23.12 -18.98
C GLU A 159 -6.03 -23.33 -17.46
N THR A 160 -6.11 -24.60 -17.01
CA THR A 160 -6.13 -24.90 -15.57
C THR A 160 -4.79 -24.58 -14.90
N ILE A 161 -3.66 -24.81 -15.59
CA ILE A 161 -2.34 -24.41 -15.10
C ILE A 161 -2.27 -22.88 -14.95
N GLN A 162 -2.74 -22.12 -15.94
CA GLN A 162 -2.71 -20.65 -15.89
C GLN A 162 -3.60 -20.10 -14.79
N THR A 163 -4.77 -20.67 -14.58
CA THR A 163 -5.65 -20.33 -13.47
C THR A 163 -4.98 -20.60 -12.12
N ALA A 164 -4.34 -21.77 -11.98
CA ALA A 164 -3.59 -22.12 -10.78
C ALA A 164 -2.40 -21.17 -10.51
N GLN A 165 -1.67 -20.78 -11.55
CA GLN A 165 -0.61 -19.78 -11.45
C GLN A 165 -1.13 -18.43 -10.93
N ASN A 166 -2.24 -17.95 -11.46
CA ASN A 166 -2.86 -16.70 -11.02
C ASN A 166 -3.33 -16.76 -9.55
N VAL A 167 -3.97 -17.87 -9.16
CA VAL A 167 -4.38 -18.10 -7.76
C VAL A 167 -3.16 -18.20 -6.85
N GLY A 168 -2.12 -18.93 -7.26
CA GLY A 168 -0.87 -19.06 -6.53
C GLY A 168 -0.16 -17.73 -6.32
N ALA A 169 -0.11 -16.90 -7.36
CA ALA A 169 0.47 -15.56 -7.27
C ALA A 169 -0.28 -14.67 -6.26
N GLN A 170 -1.61 -14.65 -6.30
CA GLN A 170 -2.43 -13.89 -5.36
C GLN A 170 -2.26 -14.39 -3.92
N PHE A 171 -2.23 -15.70 -3.72
CA PHE A 171 -2.01 -16.30 -2.41
C PHE A 171 -0.62 -15.95 -1.87
N GLY A 172 0.44 -16.14 -2.67
CA GLY A 172 1.81 -15.81 -2.30
C GLY A 172 1.97 -14.34 -1.91
N ALA A 173 1.40 -13.41 -2.70
CA ALA A 173 1.44 -11.98 -2.41
C ALA A 173 0.74 -11.59 -1.10
N ARG A 174 -0.24 -12.37 -0.65
CA ARG A 174 -1.03 -12.10 0.57
C ARG A 174 -0.50 -12.79 1.82
N LEU A 175 0.26 -13.87 1.66
CA LEU A 175 0.66 -14.74 2.78
C LEU A 175 1.43 -13.99 3.88
N TYR A 176 2.30 -13.06 3.50
CA TYR A 176 3.14 -12.30 4.42
C TYR A 176 2.76 -10.82 4.53
N SER A 177 1.65 -10.39 3.91
CA SER A 177 1.32 -8.96 3.87
C SER A 177 1.07 -8.37 5.25
N LYS A 178 0.44 -9.09 6.17
CA LYS A 178 0.20 -8.62 7.55
C LYS A 178 1.50 -8.40 8.33
N ASP A 179 2.45 -9.32 8.20
CA ASP A 179 3.75 -9.21 8.88
C ASP A 179 4.53 -8.01 8.34
N TRP A 180 4.50 -7.78 7.04
CA TRP A 180 5.15 -6.63 6.41
C TRP A 180 4.52 -5.30 6.81
N GLU A 181 3.20 -5.24 7.00
CA GLU A 181 2.53 -4.07 7.55
C GLU A 181 2.99 -3.77 8.98
N LEU A 182 3.11 -4.80 9.84
CA LEU A 182 3.62 -4.65 11.19
C LEU A 182 5.12 -4.29 11.21
N GLU A 183 5.94 -4.83 10.30
CA GLU A 183 7.32 -4.40 10.10
C GLU A 183 7.38 -2.91 9.72
N ALA A 184 6.50 -2.46 8.82
CA ALA A 184 6.42 -1.05 8.39
C ALA A 184 5.92 -0.14 9.51
N ASP A 185 4.96 -0.55 10.32
CA ASP A 185 4.50 0.19 11.50
C ASP A 185 5.62 0.35 12.53
N TYR A 186 6.41 -0.70 12.78
CA TYR A 186 7.52 -0.67 13.73
C TYR A 186 8.62 0.30 13.28
N LEU A 187 9.12 0.15 12.06
CA LEU A 187 10.16 1.03 11.53
C LEU A 187 9.64 2.45 11.32
N GLY A 188 8.40 2.58 10.85
CA GLY A 188 7.74 3.88 10.67
C GLY A 188 7.64 4.67 11.98
N ALA A 189 7.36 3.98 13.11
CA ALA A 189 7.37 4.60 14.43
C ALA A 189 8.77 5.12 14.81
N ILE A 190 9.83 4.37 14.55
CA ILE A 190 11.23 4.79 14.81
C ILE A 190 11.58 6.02 13.97
N ILE A 191 11.25 6.00 12.67
CA ILE A 191 11.51 7.14 11.76
C ILE A 191 10.77 8.39 12.26
N THR A 192 9.52 8.23 12.67
CA THR A 192 8.67 9.30 13.20
C THR A 192 9.26 9.91 14.46
N LEU A 193 9.74 9.09 15.40
CA LEU A 193 10.45 9.54 16.61
C LEU A 193 11.72 10.32 16.26
N ASN A 194 12.52 9.82 15.33
CA ASN A 194 13.79 10.44 14.90
C ASN A 194 13.58 11.77 14.16
N ALA A 195 12.38 11.99 13.62
CA ALA A 195 11.97 13.28 13.07
C ALA A 195 11.38 14.24 14.12
N GLY A 196 11.23 13.79 15.37
CA GLY A 196 10.72 14.61 16.48
C GLY A 196 9.18 14.67 16.55
N TYR A 197 8.48 13.68 16.00
CA TYR A 197 7.03 13.52 16.09
C TYR A 197 6.66 12.38 17.04
N ASN A 198 5.39 12.30 17.43
CA ASN A 198 4.86 11.26 18.30
C ASN A 198 4.15 10.17 17.50
N PRO A 199 4.75 8.99 17.29
CA PRO A 199 4.13 7.92 16.51
C PRO A 199 2.91 7.29 17.18
N GLU A 200 2.83 7.25 18.51
CA GLU A 200 1.65 6.73 19.22
C GLU A 200 0.43 7.65 19.00
N HIS A 201 0.66 8.98 18.97
CA HIS A 201 -0.36 9.95 18.61
C HIS A 201 -0.71 9.85 17.11
N GLY A 202 0.29 9.65 16.26
CA GLY A 202 0.10 9.41 14.82
C GLY A 202 -0.72 8.15 14.53
N ALA A 203 -0.47 7.05 15.25
CA ALA A 203 -1.19 5.80 15.10
C ALA A 203 -2.67 5.86 15.51
N GLN A 204 -3.14 6.93 16.17
CA GLN A 204 -4.57 7.15 16.43
C GLN A 204 -5.38 7.29 15.12
N PHE A 205 -4.72 7.55 14.00
CA PHE A 205 -5.34 7.44 12.68
C PHE A 205 -6.02 6.09 12.48
N PHE A 206 -5.41 4.97 12.90
CA PHE A 206 -5.98 3.64 12.79
C PHE A 206 -7.27 3.43 13.61
N ALA A 207 -7.45 4.17 14.69
CA ALA A 207 -8.69 4.08 15.48
C ALA A 207 -9.93 4.60 14.75
N ARG A 208 -9.73 5.32 13.64
CA ARG A 208 -10.81 6.00 12.90
C ARG A 208 -11.14 5.38 11.56
N ILE A 209 -10.21 4.61 10.99
CA ILE A 209 -10.45 3.91 9.73
C ILE A 209 -11.15 2.59 9.98
N PRO A 210 -11.91 2.06 8.99
CA PRO A 210 -12.54 0.74 9.11
C PRO A 210 -11.52 -0.34 9.48
N ASP A 211 -11.82 -1.12 10.52
CA ASP A 211 -10.94 -2.22 10.92
C ASP A 211 -11.05 -3.39 9.95
N PRO A 212 -9.96 -3.81 9.27
CA PRO A 212 -9.97 -4.97 8.39
C PRO A 212 -10.21 -6.29 9.15
N GLY A 213 -10.02 -6.30 10.47
CA GLY A 213 -10.11 -7.48 11.34
C GLY A 213 -9.06 -8.54 11.04
N ASP A 214 -9.15 -9.67 11.74
CA ASP A 214 -8.20 -10.79 11.64
C ASP A 214 -8.56 -11.82 10.56
N LYS A 215 -8.97 -11.38 9.38
CA LYS A 215 -9.25 -12.30 8.26
C LYS A 215 -7.98 -13.04 7.85
N VAL A 216 -8.06 -14.38 7.74
CA VAL A 216 -6.91 -15.26 7.43
C VAL A 216 -6.15 -14.85 6.16
N LEU A 217 -6.85 -14.36 5.14
CA LEU A 217 -6.26 -13.84 3.89
C LEU A 217 -6.45 -12.33 3.73
N GLY A 218 -6.67 -11.61 4.84
CA GLY A 218 -6.68 -10.15 4.83
C GLY A 218 -5.29 -9.59 4.52
N THR A 219 -5.24 -8.47 3.82
CA THR A 219 -3.98 -7.82 3.44
C THR A 219 -3.41 -6.92 4.54
N HIS A 220 -4.21 -6.59 5.55
CA HIS A 220 -3.82 -5.74 6.66
C HIS A 220 -4.10 -6.42 8.00
N PRO A 221 -3.28 -6.19 9.04
CA PRO A 221 -3.57 -6.58 10.41
C PRO A 221 -4.76 -5.77 10.97
N SER A 222 -5.31 -6.20 12.11
CA SER A 222 -6.30 -5.38 12.82
C SER A 222 -5.71 -4.06 13.28
N ASN A 223 -6.54 -3.03 13.37
CA ASN A 223 -6.10 -1.70 13.84
C ASN A 223 -5.48 -1.78 15.24
N ALA A 224 -6.00 -2.63 16.11
CA ALA A 224 -5.45 -2.88 17.44
C ALA A 224 -4.02 -3.47 17.38
N ALA A 225 -3.77 -4.43 16.50
CA ALA A 225 -2.44 -5.01 16.31
C ALA A 225 -1.43 -3.97 15.79
N ARG A 226 -1.83 -3.10 14.89
CA ARG A 226 -1.01 -2.01 14.35
C ARG A 226 -0.63 -1.00 15.44
N MET A 227 -1.61 -0.54 16.24
CA MET A 227 -1.36 0.36 17.37
C MET A 227 -0.45 -0.26 18.43
N ALA A 228 -0.63 -1.55 18.74
CA ALA A 228 0.24 -2.28 19.68
C ALA A 228 1.67 -2.38 19.15
N GLN A 229 1.87 -2.57 17.86
CA GLN A 229 3.18 -2.62 17.24
C GLN A 229 3.91 -1.27 17.30
N VAL A 230 3.19 -0.16 17.09
CA VAL A 230 3.74 1.20 17.26
C VAL A 230 4.15 1.44 18.71
N ALA A 231 3.31 1.10 19.68
CA ALA A 231 3.62 1.23 21.10
C ALA A 231 4.85 0.40 21.50
N ARG A 232 4.99 -0.81 20.96
CA ARG A 232 6.16 -1.65 21.14
C ARG A 232 7.42 -0.99 20.58
N ALA A 233 7.37 -0.47 19.35
CA ALA A 233 8.53 0.21 18.75
C ALA A 233 8.99 1.40 19.61
N VAL A 234 8.05 2.17 20.16
CA VAL A 234 8.37 3.29 21.07
C VAL A 234 9.02 2.81 22.36
N ALA A 235 8.54 1.71 22.94
CA ALA A 235 9.11 1.14 24.17
C ALA A 235 10.52 0.58 23.93
N ASP A 236 10.75 -0.09 22.81
CA ASP A 236 12.04 -0.70 22.46
C ASP A 236 13.11 0.35 22.09
N TYR A 237 12.70 1.55 21.66
CA TYR A 237 13.60 2.60 21.16
C TYR A 237 13.96 3.67 22.19
N ARG A 238 13.27 3.74 23.32
CA ARG A 238 13.55 4.66 24.44
C ARG A 238 14.57 4.05 25.40
#